data_8f7aa462d3c17197c992342a7b99e28d
#
_entry.id   8f7aa462d3c17197c992342a7b99e28d
#
_cell.length_a   1.000
_cell.length_b   1.000
_cell.length_c   1.000
_cell.angle_alpha   90.00
_cell.angle_beta   90.00
_cell.angle_gamma   90.00
#
_symmetry.space_group_name_H-M   'P 1'
#
loop_
_entity.id
_entity.type
_entity.pdbx_description
1 polymer ?
#
loop_
_entity_poly.entity_id
_entity_poly.type
_entity_poly.pdbx_seq_one_letter_code
_entity_poly.pdbx_strand_id
1 'polypeptide(L)'
;MHDIKNNRIFLKKIELPNFSIDDIYIGAKVTILSRVMKVTDYADVRTRNRFSETRGRTFAMIKPHAYANIGKILDEVSAAGFEVSKLKMSKFNNNSVREFYQEHVDKPFFPNLAQAMTADVTIGMELVANDAI
;
A
#
# COMPACT_ATOMS: atom_id res chain seq x y z
N MET A 1 1.93 5.67 28.03
CA MET A 1 3.16 4.99 27.53
C MET A 1 4.10 4.75 28.68
N HIS A 2 4.83 3.65 28.68
CA HIS A 2 5.77 3.28 29.74
C HIS A 2 7.21 3.20 29.19
N ASP A 3 8.15 3.83 29.87
CA ASP A 3 9.58 3.75 29.57
C ASP A 3 10.12 2.48 30.26
N ILE A 4 10.28 1.41 29.48
CA ILE A 4 10.70 0.10 30.00
C ILE A 4 12.12 0.17 30.55
N LYS A 5 13.01 0.94 29.90
CA LYS A 5 14.41 1.05 30.32
C LYS A 5 14.58 1.67 31.69
N ASN A 6 13.78 2.69 32.00
CA ASN A 6 13.86 3.43 33.26
C ASN A 6 12.73 3.06 34.23
N ASN A 7 11.88 2.08 33.86
CA ASN A 7 10.73 1.60 34.64
C ASN A 7 9.83 2.73 35.16
N ARG A 8 9.47 3.68 34.29
CA ARG A 8 8.67 4.85 34.68
C ARG A 8 7.61 5.17 33.62
N ILE A 9 6.56 5.88 34.05
CA ILE A 9 5.56 6.39 33.12
C ILE A 9 6.20 7.51 32.29
N PHE A 10 6.28 7.28 30.98
CA PHE A 10 6.74 8.28 30.00
C PHE A 10 5.62 9.25 29.61
N LEU A 11 4.41 8.72 29.37
CA LEU A 11 3.23 9.49 29.03
C LEU A 11 2.01 8.90 29.73
N LYS A 12 1.29 9.73 30.49
CA LYS A 12 0.01 9.35 31.12
C LYS A 12 -1.06 9.12 30.03
N LYS A 13 -2.20 8.52 30.42
CA LYS A 13 -3.35 8.37 29.54
C LYS A 13 -3.89 9.76 29.19
N ILE A 14 -3.86 10.10 27.92
CA ILE A 14 -4.39 11.34 27.35
C ILE A 14 -5.13 11.03 26.07
N GLU A 15 -6.09 11.86 25.70
CA GLU A 15 -6.72 11.84 24.39
C GLU A 15 -5.84 12.60 23.40
N LEU A 16 -5.61 12.00 22.23
CA LEU A 16 -4.84 12.62 21.15
C LEU A 16 -5.81 12.87 20.00
N PRO A 17 -6.23 14.12 19.75
CA PRO A 17 -7.04 14.43 18.59
C PRO A 17 -6.24 14.14 17.32
N ASN A 18 -6.90 13.66 16.30
CA ASN A 18 -6.30 13.33 14.99
C ASN A 18 -5.25 12.20 15.02
N PHE A 19 -5.38 11.24 15.94
CA PHE A 19 -4.50 10.09 16.04
C PHE A 19 -5.35 8.81 16.04
N SER A 20 -5.15 7.97 15.02
CA SER A 20 -5.83 6.69 14.88
C SER A 20 -4.92 5.52 15.24
N ILE A 21 -5.51 4.38 15.56
CA ILE A 21 -4.77 3.13 15.72
C ILE A 21 -4.12 2.69 14.40
N ASP A 22 -4.68 3.08 13.27
CA ASP A 22 -4.16 2.79 11.93
C ASP A 22 -2.85 3.52 11.62
N ASP A 23 -2.54 4.59 12.39
CA ASP A 23 -1.26 5.30 12.29
C ASP A 23 -0.12 4.52 12.96
N ILE A 24 -0.44 3.45 13.74
CA ILE A 24 0.53 2.68 14.51
C ILE A 24 0.84 1.36 13.80
N TYR A 25 1.79 1.38 12.87
CA TYR A 25 2.32 0.18 12.23
C TYR A 25 3.85 0.15 12.33
N ILE A 26 4.46 -1.03 12.19
CA ILE A 26 5.93 -1.17 12.26
C ILE A 26 6.58 -0.32 11.16
N GLY A 27 7.49 0.55 11.55
CA GLY A 27 8.17 1.51 10.66
C GLY A 27 7.54 2.90 10.65
N ALA A 28 6.31 3.07 11.15
CA ALA A 28 5.65 4.37 11.22
C ALA A 28 6.42 5.36 12.08
N LYS A 29 6.40 6.63 11.68
CA LYS A 29 6.88 7.76 12.47
C LYS A 29 5.66 8.55 12.96
N VAL A 30 5.38 8.48 14.24
CA VAL A 30 4.25 9.16 14.87
C VAL A 30 4.73 10.31 15.74
N THR A 31 4.05 11.44 15.67
CA THR A 31 4.37 12.60 16.51
C THR A 31 3.37 12.68 17.65
N ILE A 32 3.85 12.52 18.88
CA ILE A 32 3.04 12.60 20.09
C ILE A 32 3.63 13.70 20.98
N LEU A 33 2.85 14.73 21.27
CA LEU A 33 3.27 15.90 22.07
C LEU A 33 4.64 16.45 21.65
N SER A 34 4.76 16.81 20.37
CA SER A 34 5.97 17.38 19.76
C SER A 34 7.19 16.44 19.75
N ARG A 35 7.03 15.17 20.03
CA ARG A 35 8.09 14.16 19.96
C ARG A 35 7.80 13.18 18.82
N VAL A 36 8.76 13.03 17.93
CA VAL A 36 8.71 12.03 16.86
C VAL A 36 9.18 10.69 17.40
N MET A 37 8.32 9.69 17.32
CA MET A 37 8.61 8.32 17.72
C MET A 37 8.50 7.40 16.52
N LYS A 38 9.41 6.44 16.40
CA LYS A 38 9.36 5.39 15.41
C LYS A 38 8.81 4.11 16.05
N VAL A 39 7.79 3.54 15.45
CA VAL A 39 7.30 2.21 15.85
C VAL A 39 8.28 1.16 15.34
N THR A 40 8.90 0.41 16.24
CA THR A 40 9.96 -0.54 15.89
C THR A 40 9.51 -1.99 15.91
N ASP A 41 8.66 -2.36 16.87
CA ASP A 41 8.12 -3.72 17.00
C ASP A 41 6.88 -3.74 17.91
N TYR A 42 6.20 -4.88 17.97
CA TYR A 42 5.12 -5.14 18.91
C TYR A 42 5.68 -5.52 20.29
N ALA A 43 5.02 -5.05 21.36
CA ALA A 43 5.47 -5.30 22.74
C ALA A 43 5.23 -6.75 23.21
N ASP A 44 4.26 -7.43 22.62
CA ASP A 44 3.88 -8.79 23.00
C ASP A 44 3.40 -9.62 21.80
N VAL A 45 3.40 -10.94 21.97
CA VAL A 45 3.02 -11.91 20.93
C VAL A 45 1.54 -11.78 20.54
N ARG A 46 0.65 -11.45 21.48
CA ARG A 46 -0.77 -11.32 21.21
C ARG A 46 -1.05 -10.12 20.29
N THR A 47 -0.41 -8.98 20.59
CA THR A 47 -0.49 -7.78 19.75
C THR A 47 0.13 -8.05 18.39
N ARG A 48 1.28 -8.72 18.36
CA ARG A 48 1.93 -9.13 17.11
C ARG A 48 0.97 -9.98 16.26
N ASN A 49 0.40 -11.04 16.80
CA ASN A 49 -0.52 -11.91 16.07
C ASN A 49 -1.76 -11.16 15.57
N ARG A 50 -2.30 -10.25 16.36
CA ARG A 50 -3.48 -9.46 15.97
C ARG A 50 -3.21 -8.45 14.85
N PHE A 51 -2.00 -7.86 14.80
CA PHE A 51 -1.63 -6.84 13.81
C PHE A 51 -0.66 -7.34 12.74
N SER A 52 -0.02 -8.48 12.93
CA SER A 52 0.73 -9.21 11.92
C SER A 52 -0.10 -10.24 11.19
N GLU A 53 -1.33 -10.49 11.56
CA GLU A 53 -2.32 -11.10 10.68
C GLU A 53 -2.45 -10.18 9.46
N THR A 54 -1.53 -10.41 8.70
CA THR A 54 -1.02 -10.08 7.41
C THR A 54 -2.09 -9.41 6.56
N ARG A 55 -2.19 -8.09 6.69
CA ARG A 55 -2.66 -7.35 5.54
C ARG A 55 -1.63 -7.57 4.45
N GLY A 56 -1.86 -8.60 3.65
CA GLY A 56 -1.08 -8.85 2.45
C GLY A 56 -1.14 -7.63 1.54
N ARG A 57 -0.06 -7.40 0.81
CA ARG A 57 -0.01 -6.33 -0.20
C ARG A 57 0.16 -6.97 -1.55
N THR A 58 -0.61 -6.50 -2.51
CA THR A 58 -0.49 -6.94 -3.89
C THR A 58 -0.53 -5.75 -4.84
N PHE A 59 -0.02 -5.96 -6.05
CA PHE A 59 -0.04 -4.96 -7.10
C PHE A 59 -1.19 -5.25 -8.06
N ALA A 60 -1.95 -4.22 -8.40
CA ALA A 60 -2.97 -4.27 -9.45
C ALA A 60 -2.75 -3.13 -10.45
N MET A 61 -3.17 -3.35 -11.68
CA MET A 61 -3.03 -2.35 -12.74
C MET A 61 -4.31 -2.27 -13.58
N ILE A 62 -4.78 -1.03 -13.76
CA ILE A 62 -5.82 -0.73 -14.75
C ILE A 62 -5.12 -0.33 -16.04
N LYS A 63 -5.26 -1.17 -17.06
CA LYS A 63 -4.66 -0.94 -18.38
C LYS A 63 -5.42 0.14 -19.16
N PRO A 64 -4.82 0.77 -20.18
CA PRO A 64 -5.42 1.87 -20.93
C PRO A 64 -6.84 1.60 -21.44
N HIS A 65 -7.11 0.43 -21.99
CA HIS A 65 -8.43 0.07 -22.52
C HIS A 65 -9.52 -0.03 -21.45
N ALA A 66 -9.16 -0.19 -20.19
CA ALA A 66 -10.09 -0.29 -19.07
C ALA A 66 -10.27 1.04 -18.31
N TYR A 67 -9.52 2.09 -18.68
CA TYR A 67 -9.51 3.37 -17.98
C TYR A 67 -10.89 4.01 -17.86
N ALA A 68 -11.73 3.93 -18.89
CA ALA A 68 -13.08 4.48 -18.86
C ALA A 68 -13.98 3.87 -17.76
N ASN A 69 -13.62 2.70 -17.25
CA ASN A 69 -14.34 1.96 -16.21
C ASN A 69 -13.70 2.07 -14.82
N ILE A 70 -12.78 3.02 -14.62
CA ILE A 70 -12.02 3.14 -13.35
C ILE A 70 -12.92 3.15 -12.12
N GLY A 71 -14.05 3.88 -12.13
CA GLY A 71 -14.97 3.95 -11.00
C GLY A 71 -15.52 2.58 -10.64
N LYS A 72 -16.02 1.83 -11.62
CA LYS A 72 -16.53 0.47 -11.39
C LYS A 72 -15.45 -0.48 -10.87
N ILE A 73 -14.23 -0.38 -11.40
CA ILE A 73 -13.10 -1.22 -10.97
C ILE A 73 -12.75 -0.92 -9.52
N LEU A 74 -12.71 0.34 -9.10
CA LEU A 74 -12.44 0.72 -7.72
C LEU A 74 -13.57 0.29 -6.78
N ASP A 75 -14.83 0.37 -7.21
CA ASP A 75 -15.97 -0.12 -6.44
C ASP A 75 -15.88 -1.64 -6.23
N GLU A 76 -15.55 -2.40 -7.25
CA GLU A 76 -15.36 -3.87 -7.17
C GLU A 76 -14.18 -4.23 -6.25
N VAL A 77 -13.05 -3.52 -6.36
CA VAL A 77 -11.88 -3.69 -5.49
C VAL A 77 -12.27 -3.46 -4.03
N SER A 78 -13.01 -2.39 -3.75
CA SER A 78 -13.48 -2.05 -2.41
C SER A 78 -14.52 -3.07 -1.89
N ALA A 79 -15.47 -3.48 -2.73
CA ALA A 79 -16.47 -4.48 -2.40
C ALA A 79 -15.85 -5.86 -2.10
N ALA A 80 -14.73 -6.19 -2.75
CA ALA A 80 -13.95 -7.40 -2.47
C ALA A 80 -13.10 -7.32 -1.18
N GLY A 81 -13.17 -6.22 -0.44
CA GLY A 81 -12.49 -6.03 0.84
C GLY A 81 -11.04 -5.56 0.73
N PHE A 82 -10.60 -5.12 -0.46
CA PHE A 82 -9.30 -4.50 -0.64
C PHE A 82 -9.34 -3.01 -0.33
N GLU A 83 -8.28 -2.53 0.31
CA GLU A 83 -8.00 -1.12 0.51
C GLU A 83 -6.93 -0.67 -0.49
N VAL A 84 -7.16 0.45 -1.17
CA VAL A 84 -6.16 1.05 -2.06
C VAL A 84 -5.23 1.92 -1.22
N SER A 85 -4.04 1.41 -0.91
CA SER A 85 -3.05 2.13 -0.09
C SER A 85 -2.21 3.12 -0.90
N LYS A 86 -2.01 2.83 -2.20
CA LYS A 86 -1.34 3.73 -3.14
C LYS A 86 -1.99 3.62 -4.50
N LEU A 87 -2.10 4.75 -5.19
CA LEU A 87 -2.58 4.82 -6.56
C LEU A 87 -1.72 5.82 -7.32
N LYS A 88 -1.23 5.40 -8.48
CA LYS A 88 -0.46 6.25 -9.38
C LYS A 88 -0.98 6.11 -10.81
N MET A 89 -1.37 7.23 -11.38
CA MET A 89 -1.69 7.35 -12.80
C MET A 89 -0.45 7.78 -13.57
N SER A 90 -0.16 7.11 -14.67
CA SER A 90 0.95 7.46 -15.54
C SER A 90 0.68 7.04 -16.98
N LYS A 91 1.33 7.70 -17.92
CA LYS A 91 1.34 7.30 -19.33
C LYS A 91 2.69 6.66 -19.64
N PHE A 92 2.67 5.41 -20.07
CA PHE A 92 3.88 4.73 -20.47
C PHE A 92 4.37 5.21 -21.84
N ASN A 93 5.69 5.28 -21.98
CA ASN A 93 6.36 5.32 -23.27
C ASN A 93 7.00 3.97 -23.57
N ASN A 94 7.52 3.78 -24.77
CA ASN A 94 8.12 2.52 -25.19
C ASN A 94 9.26 2.04 -24.27
N ASN A 95 10.06 2.95 -23.71
CA ASN A 95 11.14 2.58 -22.81
C ASN A 95 10.58 2.09 -21.47
N SER A 96 9.60 2.80 -20.91
CA SER A 96 8.93 2.39 -19.66
C SER A 96 8.23 1.05 -19.78
N VAL A 97 7.61 0.76 -20.94
CA VAL A 97 7.00 -0.56 -21.19
C VAL A 97 8.04 -1.66 -21.23
N ARG A 98 9.19 -1.42 -21.92
CA ARG A 98 10.29 -2.38 -21.99
C ARG A 98 10.87 -2.67 -20.62
N GLU A 99 11.07 -1.66 -19.81
CA GLU A 99 11.58 -1.78 -18.44
C GLU A 99 10.60 -2.56 -17.55
N PHE A 100 9.31 -2.21 -17.59
CA PHE A 100 8.29 -2.86 -16.75
C PHE A 100 8.02 -4.31 -17.16
N TYR A 101 8.04 -4.61 -18.46
CA TYR A 101 7.80 -5.95 -19.00
C TYR A 101 9.08 -6.59 -19.56
N GLN A 102 10.23 -6.36 -18.92
CA GLN A 102 11.54 -6.83 -19.39
C GLN A 102 11.57 -8.34 -19.67
N GLU A 103 10.85 -9.15 -18.88
CA GLU A 103 10.76 -10.61 -19.05
C GLU A 103 9.96 -11.03 -20.30
N HIS A 104 9.25 -10.09 -20.92
CA HIS A 104 8.38 -10.34 -22.06
C HIS A 104 8.90 -9.73 -23.38
N VAL A 105 10.01 -9.00 -23.34
CA VAL A 105 10.53 -8.22 -24.49
C VAL A 105 10.80 -9.13 -25.72
N ASP A 106 11.27 -10.35 -25.50
CA ASP A 106 11.59 -11.31 -26.57
C ASP A 106 10.40 -12.18 -26.96
N LYS A 107 9.21 -11.93 -26.43
CA LYS A 107 8.01 -12.73 -26.74
C LYS A 107 7.30 -12.18 -27.99
N PRO A 108 6.71 -13.05 -28.83
CA PRO A 108 6.03 -12.63 -30.07
C PRO A 108 4.89 -11.63 -29.84
N PHE A 109 4.24 -11.65 -28.66
CA PHE A 109 3.13 -10.76 -28.34
C PHE A 109 3.59 -9.39 -27.84
N PHE A 110 4.88 -9.19 -27.55
CA PHE A 110 5.37 -7.95 -26.92
C PHE A 110 5.07 -6.68 -27.73
N PRO A 111 5.19 -6.64 -29.07
CA PRO A 111 4.83 -5.44 -29.85
C PRO A 111 3.38 -5.00 -29.63
N ASN A 112 2.44 -5.94 -29.61
CA ASN A 112 1.03 -5.66 -29.37
C ASN A 112 0.79 -5.18 -27.93
N LEU A 113 1.47 -5.79 -26.95
CA LEU A 113 1.45 -5.37 -25.56
C LEU A 113 1.97 -3.93 -25.41
N ALA A 114 3.10 -3.61 -26.02
CA ALA A 114 3.71 -2.28 -25.98
C ALA A 114 2.77 -1.23 -26.60
N GLN A 115 2.17 -1.52 -27.74
CA GLN A 115 1.19 -0.65 -28.39
C GLN A 115 -0.02 -0.42 -27.47
N ALA A 116 -0.58 -1.46 -26.88
CA ALA A 116 -1.73 -1.34 -25.96
C ALA A 116 -1.40 -0.53 -24.70
N MET A 117 -0.20 -0.71 -24.12
CA MET A 117 0.21 -0.02 -22.90
C MET A 117 0.60 1.43 -23.12
N THR A 118 0.98 1.83 -24.34
CA THR A 118 1.32 3.22 -24.69
C THR A 118 0.14 4.00 -25.25
N ALA A 119 -1.00 3.35 -25.50
CA ALA A 119 -2.16 3.95 -26.14
C ALA A 119 -2.75 5.10 -25.30
N ASP A 120 -2.83 4.92 -23.98
CA ASP A 120 -3.37 5.92 -23.05
C ASP A 120 -2.79 5.74 -21.64
N VAL A 121 -3.43 6.35 -20.65
CA VAL A 121 -3.02 6.28 -19.24
C VAL A 121 -3.22 4.89 -18.65
N THR A 122 -2.32 4.55 -17.74
CA THR A 122 -2.34 3.33 -16.92
C THR A 122 -2.38 3.73 -15.46
N ILE A 123 -3.10 2.98 -14.64
CA ILE A 123 -3.16 3.21 -13.21
C ILE A 123 -2.58 2.01 -12.49
N GLY A 124 -1.47 2.20 -11.79
CA GLY A 124 -0.91 1.23 -10.86
C GLY A 124 -1.44 1.46 -9.46
N MET A 125 -1.79 0.38 -8.76
CA MET A 125 -2.32 0.42 -7.41
C MET A 125 -1.60 -0.59 -6.52
N GLU A 126 -1.34 -0.19 -5.27
CA GLU A 126 -1.04 -1.11 -4.19
C GLU A 126 -2.34 -1.40 -3.44
N LEU A 127 -2.73 -2.64 -3.41
CA LEU A 127 -3.93 -3.12 -2.72
C LEU A 127 -3.53 -3.85 -1.45
N VAL A 128 -4.28 -3.62 -0.39
CA VAL A 128 -4.06 -4.21 0.93
C VAL A 128 -5.33 -4.93 1.37
N ALA A 129 -5.22 -6.18 1.74
CA ALA A 129 -6.30 -6.96 2.33
C ALA A 129 -5.73 -8.06 3.24
N ASN A 130 -6.58 -8.69 4.04
CA ASN A 130 -6.23 -9.96 4.64
C ASN A 130 -6.15 -10.99 3.50
N ASP A 131 -5.06 -11.74 3.43
CA ASP A 131 -4.80 -12.71 2.35
C ASP A 131 -4.88 -12.09 0.93
N ALA A 132 -4.12 -10.99 0.70
CA ALA A 132 -4.11 -10.28 -0.57
C ALA A 132 -3.38 -11.02 -1.71
N ILE A 133 -2.83 -12.22 -1.47
CA ILE A 133 -2.10 -13.05 -2.44
C ILE A 133 -2.70 -14.45 -2.43
#